data_11bdf5d69608f19847d74b14d01bce32
#
_entry.id   11bdf5d69608f19847d74b14d01bce32
#
_cell.length_a   1.000
_cell.length_b   1.000
_cell.length_c   1.000
_cell.angle_alpha   90.00
_cell.angle_beta   90.00
_cell.angle_gamma   90.00
#
_symmetry.space_group_name_H-M   'P 1'
#
loop_
_entity.id
_entity.type
_entity.pdbx_description
1 polymer ?
#
loop_
_entity_poly.entity_id
_entity_poly.type
_entity_poly.pdbx_seq_one_letter_code
_entity_poly.pdbx_strand_id
1 'polypeptide(L)'
;MSNANSKALNVIFCGVSLDEFHWILHITIAKEAWQILETTYEGTKKVKDTKLQMLITRFEELRMSEDESFDSFYSKLNEVVIDKFNLGEKTGDLKVVQKILRSLPESFRAKVIAIEESKDLDKIKVQELIGSLQTYKHSLLNQRKSKSLVLKIINERVKAHDSSDEDVVEKDVAYLAKNFRKFLKFKNSGKFGDKGKFTSS
;
A
#
# COMPACT_ATOMS: atom_id res chain seq x y z
N MET A 1 -43.62 -2.19 -29.59
CA MET A 1 -42.90 -1.57 -28.44
C MET A 1 -43.55 -1.85 -27.08
N SER A 2 -44.82 -2.12 -27.01
CA SER A 2 -45.57 -2.30 -25.75
C SER A 2 -45.10 -3.45 -24.86
N ASN A 3 -44.81 -4.64 -25.41
CA ASN A 3 -44.51 -5.85 -24.62
C ASN A 3 -43.14 -5.78 -23.85
N ALA A 4 -42.08 -5.22 -24.45
CA ALA A 4 -40.79 -5.10 -23.79
C ALA A 4 -40.81 -4.09 -22.62
N ASN A 5 -41.50 -2.95 -22.81
CA ASN A 5 -41.68 -1.95 -21.79
C ASN A 5 -42.45 -2.48 -20.58
N SER A 6 -43.56 -3.18 -20.84
CA SER A 6 -44.38 -3.77 -19.76
C SER A 6 -43.63 -4.84 -18.98
N LYS A 7 -42.84 -5.68 -19.67
CA LYS A 7 -41.96 -6.67 -19.01
C LYS A 7 -40.90 -6.00 -18.13
N ALA A 8 -40.28 -4.95 -18.65
CA ALA A 8 -39.24 -4.20 -17.89
C ALA A 8 -39.86 -3.51 -16.66
N LEU A 9 -41.04 -2.88 -16.79
CA LEU A 9 -41.72 -2.30 -15.64
C LEU A 9 -42.08 -3.34 -14.57
N ASN A 10 -42.59 -4.52 -14.99
CA ASN A 10 -42.88 -5.60 -14.05
C ASN A 10 -41.61 -6.04 -13.28
N VAL A 11 -40.48 -6.18 -13.95
CA VAL A 11 -39.22 -6.55 -13.29
C VAL A 11 -38.82 -5.47 -12.26
N ILE A 12 -38.92 -4.19 -12.62
CA ILE A 12 -38.62 -3.09 -11.72
C ILE A 12 -39.55 -3.14 -10.51
N PHE A 13 -40.87 -3.25 -10.73
CA PHE A 13 -41.86 -3.29 -9.65
C PHE A 13 -41.70 -4.47 -8.70
N CYS A 14 -41.26 -5.63 -9.20
CA CYS A 14 -41.00 -6.80 -8.38
C CYS A 14 -39.67 -6.66 -7.57
N GLY A 15 -38.75 -5.80 -8.01
CA GLY A 15 -37.41 -5.65 -7.40
C GLY A 15 -37.28 -4.50 -6.40
N VAL A 16 -38.30 -3.65 -6.24
CA VAL A 16 -38.26 -2.49 -5.36
C VAL A 16 -39.09 -2.70 -4.08
N SER A 17 -38.77 -1.94 -3.03
CA SER A 17 -39.56 -1.90 -1.80
C SER A 17 -40.92 -1.22 -2.02
N LEU A 18 -41.81 -1.35 -1.04
CA LEU A 18 -43.14 -0.73 -1.10
C LEU A 18 -43.05 0.80 -1.21
N ASP A 19 -42.12 1.41 -0.49
CA ASP A 19 -41.94 2.86 -0.51
C ASP A 19 -41.43 3.34 -1.88
N GLU A 20 -40.48 2.64 -2.46
CA GLU A 20 -39.96 2.92 -3.82
C GLU A 20 -41.00 2.70 -4.90
N PHE A 21 -41.83 1.67 -4.75
CA PHE A 21 -42.92 1.41 -5.65
C PHE A 21 -43.90 2.61 -5.71
N HIS A 22 -44.17 3.25 -4.58
CA HIS A 22 -45.03 4.44 -4.56
C HIS A 22 -44.46 5.61 -5.36
N TRP A 23 -43.12 5.73 -5.48
CA TRP A 23 -42.52 6.82 -6.25
C TRP A 23 -42.66 6.64 -7.76
N ILE A 24 -42.77 5.39 -8.23
CA ILE A 24 -42.80 5.04 -9.66
C ILE A 24 -44.15 4.48 -10.12
N LEU A 25 -45.13 4.32 -9.24
CA LEU A 25 -46.45 3.70 -9.53
C LEU A 25 -47.15 4.27 -10.74
N HIS A 26 -47.06 5.58 -10.96
CA HIS A 26 -47.73 6.30 -12.04
C HIS A 26 -46.91 6.36 -13.33
N ILE A 27 -45.69 5.81 -13.34
CA ILE A 27 -44.82 5.84 -14.49
C ILE A 27 -45.16 4.67 -15.43
N THR A 28 -45.37 4.99 -16.70
CA THR A 28 -45.74 4.02 -17.73
C THR A 28 -44.55 3.58 -18.60
N ILE A 29 -43.38 4.24 -18.48
CA ILE A 29 -42.18 3.99 -19.25
C ILE A 29 -41.10 3.46 -18.31
N ALA A 30 -40.64 2.22 -18.55
CA ALA A 30 -39.66 1.57 -17.73
C ALA A 30 -38.32 2.35 -17.58
N LYS A 31 -37.93 3.06 -18.65
CA LYS A 31 -36.74 3.92 -18.61
C LYS A 31 -36.86 5.08 -17.64
N GLU A 32 -38.07 5.70 -17.59
CA GLU A 32 -38.34 6.82 -16.65
C GLU A 32 -38.37 6.32 -15.21
N ALA A 33 -39.02 5.18 -14.95
CA ALA A 33 -39.06 4.56 -13.64
C ALA A 33 -37.64 4.25 -13.15
N TRP A 34 -36.78 3.69 -14.04
CA TRP A 34 -35.37 3.43 -13.73
C TRP A 34 -34.60 4.70 -13.43
N GLN A 35 -34.77 5.76 -14.23
CA GLN A 35 -34.12 7.06 -14.01
C GLN A 35 -34.47 7.70 -12.67
N ILE A 36 -35.72 7.56 -12.23
CA ILE A 36 -36.17 8.06 -10.91
C ILE A 36 -35.41 7.31 -9.81
N LEU A 37 -35.39 5.98 -9.88
CA LEU A 37 -34.68 5.15 -8.91
C LEU A 37 -33.19 5.45 -8.93
N GLU A 38 -32.58 5.48 -10.10
CA GLU A 38 -31.14 5.80 -10.27
C GLU A 38 -30.81 7.17 -9.65
N THR A 39 -31.62 8.19 -9.93
CA THR A 39 -31.42 9.54 -9.38
C THR A 39 -31.58 9.58 -7.86
N THR A 40 -32.48 8.78 -7.33
CA THR A 40 -32.73 8.71 -5.88
C THR A 40 -31.58 8.04 -5.13
N TYR A 41 -31.05 6.94 -5.66
CA TYR A 41 -29.99 6.18 -5.00
C TYR A 41 -28.58 6.69 -5.31
N GLU A 42 -28.31 7.01 -6.56
CA GLU A 42 -26.98 7.41 -6.99
C GLU A 42 -26.77 8.94 -7.02
N GLY A 43 -27.87 9.68 -6.96
CA GLY A 43 -27.89 11.12 -7.07
C GLY A 43 -27.84 11.62 -8.52
N THR A 44 -27.98 12.94 -8.66
CA THR A 44 -27.88 13.60 -9.96
C THR A 44 -26.45 13.50 -10.51
N LYS A 45 -26.28 13.70 -11.82
CA LYS A 45 -24.96 13.77 -12.46
C LYS A 45 -24.01 14.72 -11.72
N LYS A 46 -24.51 15.88 -11.30
CA LYS A 46 -23.72 16.86 -10.53
C LYS A 46 -23.22 16.29 -9.19
N VAL A 47 -24.04 15.49 -8.49
CA VAL A 47 -23.64 14.83 -7.24
C VAL A 47 -22.60 13.78 -7.50
N LYS A 48 -22.74 12.96 -8.55
CA LYS A 48 -21.74 11.96 -8.97
C LYS A 48 -20.40 12.64 -9.31
N ASP A 49 -20.44 13.72 -10.09
CA ASP A 49 -19.24 14.48 -10.48
C ASP A 49 -18.54 15.08 -9.24
N THR A 50 -19.32 15.61 -8.29
CA THR A 50 -18.76 16.13 -7.02
C THR A 50 -18.11 15.01 -6.19
N LYS A 51 -18.79 13.87 -6.04
CA LYS A 51 -18.22 12.69 -5.33
C LYS A 51 -16.94 12.21 -6.00
N LEU A 52 -16.94 12.14 -7.33
CA LEU A 52 -15.74 11.75 -8.09
C LEU A 52 -14.58 12.70 -7.86
N GLN A 53 -14.83 14.02 -7.86
CA GLN A 53 -13.80 15.02 -7.59
C GLN A 53 -13.22 14.88 -6.17
N MET A 54 -14.07 14.61 -5.16
CA MET A 54 -13.61 14.32 -3.79
C MET A 54 -12.73 13.06 -3.73
N LEU A 55 -13.09 11.99 -4.46
CA LEU A 55 -12.29 10.76 -4.53
C LEU A 55 -10.96 10.97 -5.24
N ILE A 56 -10.93 11.79 -6.28
CA ILE A 56 -9.68 12.18 -6.97
C ILE A 56 -8.76 12.91 -5.98
N THR A 57 -9.28 13.89 -5.24
CA THR A 57 -8.52 14.61 -4.22
C THR A 57 -8.01 13.65 -3.14
N ARG A 58 -8.89 12.78 -2.60
CA ARG A 58 -8.49 11.76 -1.61
C ARG A 58 -7.41 10.82 -2.16
N PHE A 59 -7.52 10.41 -3.42
CA PHE A 59 -6.49 9.60 -4.09
C PHE A 59 -5.14 10.33 -4.13
N GLU A 60 -5.11 11.62 -4.47
CA GLU A 60 -3.85 12.38 -4.57
C GLU A 60 -3.24 12.69 -3.18
N GLU A 61 -4.05 12.91 -2.17
CA GLU A 61 -3.61 13.20 -0.80
C GLU A 61 -3.16 11.96 -0.01
N LEU A 62 -3.65 10.77 -0.39
CA LEU A 62 -3.38 9.55 0.36
C LEU A 62 -1.87 9.28 0.45
N ARG A 63 -1.35 9.17 1.68
CA ARG A 63 0.04 8.86 2.01
C ARG A 63 0.09 7.80 3.10
N MET A 64 1.10 6.95 3.06
CA MET A 64 1.37 5.97 4.09
C MET A 64 2.16 6.62 5.23
N SER A 65 1.69 6.47 6.48
CA SER A 65 2.43 6.92 7.67
C SER A 65 3.56 5.95 8.02
N GLU A 66 4.58 6.43 8.77
CA GLU A 66 5.71 5.58 9.21
C GLU A 66 5.25 4.40 10.08
N ASP A 67 4.25 4.61 10.94
CA ASP A 67 3.72 3.58 11.85
C ASP A 67 2.62 2.73 11.22
N GLU A 68 2.16 3.08 10.02
CA GLU A 68 1.11 2.37 9.33
C GLU A 68 1.63 1.06 8.70
N SER A 69 0.80 0.00 8.72
CA SER A 69 1.10 -1.20 7.96
C SER A 69 0.86 -0.95 6.46
N PHE A 70 1.66 -1.63 5.62
CA PHE A 70 1.45 -1.54 4.18
C PHE A 70 0.05 -2.02 3.76
N ASP A 71 -0.45 -3.06 4.43
CA ASP A 71 -1.79 -3.63 4.14
C ASP A 71 -2.92 -2.63 4.44
N SER A 72 -2.81 -1.88 5.56
CA SER A 72 -3.77 -0.82 5.91
C SER A 72 -3.78 0.30 4.87
N PHE A 73 -2.59 0.77 4.49
CA PHE A 73 -2.44 1.78 3.45
C PHE A 73 -3.02 1.32 2.11
N TYR A 74 -2.66 0.08 1.67
CA TYR A 74 -3.14 -0.46 0.40
C TYR A 74 -4.66 -0.67 0.40
N SER A 75 -5.24 -1.10 1.51
CA SER A 75 -6.70 -1.24 1.64
C SER A 75 -7.42 0.09 1.42
N LYS A 76 -6.92 1.19 2.04
CA LYS A 76 -7.47 2.54 1.83
C LYS A 76 -7.34 3.01 0.38
N LEU A 77 -6.19 2.74 -0.25
CA LEU A 77 -5.96 3.10 -1.66
C LEU A 77 -6.91 2.33 -2.58
N ASN A 78 -7.05 1.02 -2.35
CA ASN A 78 -7.91 0.16 -3.15
C ASN A 78 -9.39 0.53 -3.00
N GLU A 79 -9.85 0.89 -1.80
CA GLU A 79 -11.20 1.43 -1.56
C GLU A 79 -11.46 2.63 -2.47
N VAL A 80 -10.56 3.62 -2.49
CA VAL A 80 -10.71 4.82 -3.33
C VAL A 80 -10.70 4.47 -4.82
N VAL A 81 -9.89 3.50 -5.25
CA VAL A 81 -9.86 3.04 -6.67
C VAL A 81 -11.17 2.36 -7.06
N ILE A 82 -11.74 1.53 -6.17
CA ILE A 82 -13.04 0.87 -6.40
C ILE A 82 -14.17 1.90 -6.44
N ASP A 83 -14.19 2.85 -5.50
CA ASP A 83 -15.22 3.89 -5.45
C ASP A 83 -15.19 4.78 -6.71
N LYS A 84 -14.00 5.13 -7.22
CA LYS A 84 -13.84 5.84 -8.49
C LYS A 84 -14.38 5.00 -9.67
N PHE A 85 -14.08 3.71 -9.68
CA PHE A 85 -14.58 2.79 -10.70
C PHE A 85 -16.10 2.71 -10.69
N ASN A 86 -16.74 2.64 -9.52
CA ASN A 86 -18.19 2.62 -9.35
C ASN A 86 -18.86 3.90 -9.88
N LEU A 87 -18.14 5.04 -9.85
CA LEU A 87 -18.59 6.30 -10.44
C LEU A 87 -18.22 6.45 -11.93
N GLY A 88 -17.66 5.40 -12.56
CA GLY A 88 -17.32 5.37 -13.99
C GLY A 88 -15.91 5.82 -14.33
N GLU A 89 -15.05 6.11 -13.33
CA GLU A 89 -13.65 6.54 -13.52
C GLU A 89 -12.68 5.38 -13.31
N LYS A 90 -12.17 4.81 -14.40
CA LYS A 90 -11.17 3.73 -14.32
C LYS A 90 -9.76 4.27 -14.07
N THR A 91 -9.13 3.82 -12.99
CA THR A 91 -7.71 4.10 -12.72
C THR A 91 -6.85 2.96 -13.27
N GLY A 92 -5.92 3.26 -14.20
CA GLY A 92 -5.02 2.26 -14.78
C GLY A 92 -3.94 1.79 -13.80
N ASP A 93 -3.45 0.57 -13.99
CA ASP A 93 -2.46 -0.07 -13.12
C ASP A 93 -1.19 0.75 -12.94
N LEU A 94 -0.67 1.35 -14.02
CA LEU A 94 0.49 2.24 -13.95
C LEU A 94 0.26 3.41 -12.99
N LYS A 95 -0.92 4.04 -13.02
CA LYS A 95 -1.26 5.16 -12.14
C LYS A 95 -1.33 4.70 -10.67
N VAL A 96 -1.81 3.47 -10.43
CA VAL A 96 -1.84 2.85 -9.09
C VAL A 96 -0.42 2.56 -8.62
N VAL A 97 0.43 1.95 -9.45
CA VAL A 97 1.86 1.67 -9.16
C VAL A 97 2.59 2.95 -8.79
N GLN A 98 2.51 3.99 -9.64
CA GLN A 98 3.13 5.29 -9.38
C GLN A 98 2.62 5.94 -8.11
N LYS A 99 1.32 5.82 -7.82
CA LYS A 99 0.73 6.32 -6.58
C LYS A 99 1.27 5.61 -5.36
N ILE A 100 1.36 4.28 -5.38
CA ILE A 100 1.95 3.50 -4.30
C ILE A 100 3.37 3.99 -4.03
N LEU A 101 4.25 3.99 -5.04
CA LEU A 101 5.66 4.35 -4.87
C LEU A 101 5.86 5.76 -4.29
N ARG A 102 5.09 6.75 -4.78
CA ARG A 102 5.15 8.15 -4.29
C ARG A 102 4.52 8.36 -2.91
N SER A 103 3.71 7.41 -2.43
CA SER A 103 3.01 7.52 -1.16
C SER A 103 3.73 6.83 -0.01
N LEU A 104 4.81 6.11 -0.28
CA LEU A 104 5.57 5.38 0.74
C LEU A 104 6.41 6.33 1.60
N PRO A 105 6.57 6.05 2.91
CA PRO A 105 7.42 6.83 3.81
C PRO A 105 8.91 6.65 3.53
N GLU A 106 9.75 7.51 4.11
CA GLU A 106 11.21 7.54 3.89
C GLU A 106 11.89 6.19 4.17
N SER A 107 11.36 5.40 5.09
CA SER A 107 11.86 4.05 5.37
C SER A 107 11.87 3.10 4.17
N PHE A 108 11.06 3.38 3.14
CA PHE A 108 11.01 2.61 1.89
C PHE A 108 11.87 3.17 0.76
N ARG A 109 12.48 4.35 0.93
CA ARG A 109 13.18 5.08 -0.15
C ARG A 109 14.18 4.23 -0.92
N ALA A 110 15.03 3.46 -0.22
CA ALA A 110 16.01 2.58 -0.87
C ALA A 110 15.34 1.52 -1.76
N LYS A 111 14.17 1.01 -1.34
CA LYS A 111 13.40 0.03 -2.13
C LYS A 111 12.72 0.67 -3.33
N VAL A 112 12.19 1.88 -3.18
CA VAL A 112 11.56 2.65 -4.26
C VAL A 112 12.59 2.92 -5.35
N ILE A 113 13.77 3.46 -5.01
CA ILE A 113 14.86 3.72 -5.96
C ILE A 113 15.25 2.45 -6.71
N ALA A 114 15.45 1.33 -5.98
CA ALA A 114 15.80 0.05 -6.61
C ALA A 114 14.73 -0.46 -7.59
N ILE A 115 13.45 -0.20 -7.33
CA ILE A 115 12.35 -0.56 -8.24
C ILE A 115 12.37 0.35 -9.47
N GLU A 116 12.51 1.66 -9.29
CA GLU A 116 12.53 2.64 -10.37
C GLU A 116 13.74 2.44 -11.30
N GLU A 117 14.91 2.06 -10.76
CA GLU A 117 16.12 1.79 -11.54
C GLU A 117 16.09 0.43 -12.26
N SER A 118 15.41 -0.57 -11.72
CA SER A 118 15.51 -1.96 -12.19
C SER A 118 14.43 -2.39 -13.18
N LYS A 119 13.29 -1.68 -13.25
CA LYS A 119 12.10 -2.13 -13.99
C LYS A 119 11.41 -0.98 -14.72
N ASP A 120 10.92 -1.28 -15.93
CA ASP A 120 9.88 -0.49 -16.58
C ASP A 120 8.62 -0.52 -15.71
N LEU A 121 8.23 0.61 -15.16
CA LEU A 121 7.06 0.73 -14.29
C LEU A 121 5.76 0.29 -14.99
N ASP A 122 5.72 0.40 -16.32
CA ASP A 122 4.59 -0.03 -17.15
C ASP A 122 4.38 -1.55 -17.17
N LYS A 123 5.44 -2.32 -16.87
CA LYS A 123 5.41 -3.80 -16.86
C LYS A 123 5.20 -4.39 -15.49
N ILE A 124 5.26 -3.57 -14.44
CA ILE A 124 5.08 -4.04 -13.07
C ILE A 124 3.59 -4.30 -12.82
N LYS A 125 3.25 -5.53 -12.46
CA LYS A 125 1.92 -5.85 -11.97
C LYS A 125 1.74 -5.32 -10.54
N VAL A 126 0.60 -4.70 -10.26
CA VAL A 126 0.29 -4.14 -8.92
C VAL A 126 0.49 -5.19 -7.83
N GLN A 127 0.07 -6.44 -8.06
CA GLN A 127 0.20 -7.54 -7.10
C GLN A 127 1.66 -7.91 -6.80
N GLU A 128 2.54 -7.90 -7.82
CA GLU A 128 3.97 -8.16 -7.65
C GLU A 128 4.64 -7.06 -6.81
N LEU A 129 4.27 -5.80 -7.07
CA LEU A 129 4.74 -4.66 -6.29
C LEU A 129 4.33 -4.79 -4.83
N ILE A 130 3.06 -5.10 -4.56
CA ILE A 130 2.53 -5.29 -3.21
C ILE A 130 3.32 -6.34 -2.44
N GLY A 131 3.48 -7.55 -3.00
CA GLY A 131 4.25 -8.63 -2.36
C GLY A 131 5.70 -8.25 -2.06
N SER A 132 6.34 -7.51 -2.97
CA SER A 132 7.72 -7.02 -2.80
C SER A 132 7.82 -5.99 -1.66
N LEU A 133 6.85 -5.08 -1.54
CA LEU A 133 6.82 -4.05 -0.49
C LEU A 133 6.47 -4.63 0.88
N GLN A 134 5.53 -5.58 0.96
CA GLN A 134 5.20 -6.30 2.20
C GLN A 134 6.43 -7.04 2.75
N THR A 135 7.12 -7.79 1.90
CA THR A 135 8.35 -8.51 2.25
C THR A 135 9.43 -7.54 2.76
N TYR A 136 9.59 -6.40 2.09
CA TYR A 136 10.55 -5.38 2.50
C TYR A 136 10.20 -4.77 3.87
N LYS A 137 8.93 -4.42 4.12
CA LYS A 137 8.48 -3.92 5.43
C LYS A 137 8.78 -4.93 6.55
N HIS A 138 8.53 -6.21 6.30
CA HIS A 138 8.82 -7.26 7.27
C HIS A 138 10.32 -7.35 7.59
N SER A 139 11.19 -7.22 6.60
CA SER A 139 12.64 -7.18 6.79
C SER A 139 13.10 -5.96 7.62
N LEU A 140 12.53 -4.78 7.38
CA LEU A 140 12.79 -3.58 8.16
C LEU A 140 12.41 -3.72 9.64
N LEU A 141 11.24 -4.31 9.92
CA LEU A 141 10.79 -4.58 11.28
C LEU A 141 11.72 -5.54 12.01
N ASN A 142 12.20 -6.58 11.36
CA ASN A 142 13.14 -7.54 11.94
C ASN A 142 14.50 -6.89 12.23
N GLN A 143 14.98 -6.01 11.36
CA GLN A 143 16.23 -5.26 11.59
C GLN A 143 16.08 -4.29 12.78
N ARG A 144 14.95 -3.61 12.93
CA ARG A 144 14.68 -2.73 14.08
C ARG A 144 14.63 -3.52 15.39
N LYS A 145 13.97 -4.69 15.41
CA LYS A 145 13.93 -5.57 16.60
C LYS A 145 15.32 -6.06 17.00
N SER A 146 16.14 -6.48 16.06
CA SER A 146 17.51 -6.92 16.32
C SER A 146 18.38 -5.79 16.90
N LYS A 147 18.31 -4.58 16.35
CA LYS A 147 19.03 -3.40 16.87
C LYS A 147 18.55 -3.03 18.27
N SER A 148 17.24 -3.05 18.54
CA SER A 148 16.68 -2.76 19.86
C SER A 148 17.11 -3.78 20.91
N LEU A 149 17.14 -5.07 20.58
CA LEU A 149 17.63 -6.13 21.46
C LEU A 149 19.12 -5.96 21.81
N VAL A 150 19.96 -5.64 20.82
CA VAL A 150 21.40 -5.39 21.05
C VAL A 150 21.61 -4.19 21.97
N LEU A 151 20.90 -3.08 21.73
CA LEU A 151 20.95 -1.88 22.58
C LEU A 151 20.46 -2.18 24.01
N LYS A 152 19.41 -2.99 24.17
CA LYS A 152 18.88 -3.37 25.48
C LYS A 152 19.89 -4.22 26.26
N ILE A 153 20.52 -5.20 25.62
CA ILE A 153 21.57 -6.04 26.23
C ILE A 153 22.77 -5.19 26.65
N ILE A 154 23.19 -4.22 25.81
CA ILE A 154 24.29 -3.30 26.15
C ILE A 154 23.92 -2.45 27.36
N ASN A 155 22.72 -1.86 27.39
CA ASN A 155 22.26 -1.01 28.51
C ASN A 155 22.07 -1.81 29.83
N GLU A 156 21.58 -3.07 29.75
CA GLU A 156 21.45 -3.93 30.94
C GLU A 156 22.82 -4.33 31.48
N ARG A 157 23.81 -4.60 30.62
CA ARG A 157 25.19 -4.89 31.03
C ARG A 157 25.88 -3.66 31.63
N VAL A 158 25.70 -2.47 31.04
CA VAL A 158 26.23 -1.22 31.59
C VAL A 158 25.65 -0.92 32.97
N LYS A 159 24.34 -1.13 33.18
CA LYS A 159 23.68 -0.93 34.49
C LYS A 159 24.10 -1.98 35.55
N ALA A 160 24.40 -3.21 35.15
CA ALA A 160 24.87 -4.25 36.08
C ALA A 160 26.33 -4.05 36.52
N HIS A 161 27.07 -3.14 35.85
CA HIS A 161 28.49 -2.89 36.13
C HIS A 161 28.76 -1.59 36.90
N ASP A 162 27.71 -0.86 37.32
CA ASP A 162 27.86 0.40 38.08
C ASP A 162 28.21 0.17 39.58
N SER A 163 28.63 -1.03 39.96
CA SER A 163 28.96 -1.33 41.36
C SER A 163 30.34 -1.96 41.59
N SER A 164 31.28 -2.05 40.63
CA SER A 164 32.69 -2.31 40.93
C SER A 164 33.61 -2.26 39.67
N ASP A 165 34.70 -1.50 39.77
CA ASP A 165 35.91 -1.48 38.93
C ASP A 165 35.81 -0.84 37.54
N GLU A 166 36.21 0.42 37.41
CA GLU A 166 36.37 1.20 36.17
C GLU A 166 37.34 0.54 35.14
N ASP A 167 38.32 -0.22 35.59
CA ASP A 167 39.32 -0.86 34.72
C ASP A 167 38.82 -2.04 33.91
N VAL A 168 37.74 -2.70 34.31
CA VAL A 168 37.15 -3.85 33.60
C VAL A 168 36.25 -3.39 32.45
N VAL A 169 35.57 -2.25 32.64
CA VAL A 169 34.63 -1.69 31.66
C VAL A 169 35.36 -1.23 30.39
N GLU A 170 36.54 -0.63 30.53
CA GLU A 170 37.33 -0.13 29.39
C GLU A 170 37.85 -1.29 28.52
N LYS A 171 38.24 -2.41 29.12
CA LYS A 171 38.66 -3.62 28.40
C LYS A 171 37.52 -4.31 27.65
N ASP A 172 36.34 -4.37 28.21
CA ASP A 172 35.17 -5.00 27.59
C ASP A 172 34.60 -4.17 26.44
N VAL A 173 34.59 -2.84 26.57
CA VAL A 173 34.20 -1.91 25.49
C VAL A 173 35.24 -1.98 24.35
N ALA A 174 36.53 -2.06 24.64
CA ALA A 174 37.57 -2.21 23.63
C ALA A 174 37.47 -3.58 22.91
N TYR A 175 37.13 -4.65 23.61
CA TYR A 175 36.90 -5.99 23.05
C TYR A 175 35.67 -6.03 22.13
N LEU A 176 34.55 -5.40 22.54
CA LEU A 176 33.36 -5.28 21.74
C LEU A 176 33.57 -4.43 20.47
N ALA A 177 34.28 -3.31 20.59
CA ALA A 177 34.62 -2.45 19.46
C ALA A 177 35.54 -3.18 18.45
N LYS A 178 36.48 -3.98 18.94
CA LYS A 178 37.37 -4.80 18.10
C LYS A 178 36.63 -5.91 17.35
N ASN A 179 35.71 -6.60 18.02
CA ASN A 179 34.91 -7.65 17.40
C ASN A 179 33.87 -7.09 16.42
N PHE A 180 33.29 -5.92 16.70
CA PHE A 180 32.39 -5.22 15.78
C PHE A 180 33.12 -4.76 14.50
N ARG A 181 34.35 -4.22 14.62
CA ARG A 181 35.19 -3.92 13.46
C ARG A 181 35.55 -5.16 12.64
N LYS A 182 35.77 -6.29 13.29
CA LYS A 182 36.05 -7.58 12.62
C LYS A 182 34.83 -8.06 11.86
N PHE A 183 33.64 -7.96 12.45
CA PHE A 183 32.35 -8.30 11.82
C PHE A 183 32.05 -7.41 10.60
N LEU A 184 32.28 -6.11 10.70
CA LEU A 184 32.13 -5.18 9.57
C LEU A 184 33.11 -5.45 8.44
N LYS A 185 34.37 -5.80 8.75
CA LYS A 185 35.37 -6.23 7.74
C LYS A 185 34.96 -7.51 7.04
N PHE A 186 34.41 -8.49 7.76
CA PHE A 186 33.95 -9.75 7.19
C PHE A 186 32.76 -9.55 6.27
N LYS A 187 31.83 -8.66 6.64
CA LYS A 187 30.67 -8.31 5.81
C LYS A 187 31.06 -7.56 4.52
N ASN A 188 32.10 -6.77 4.55
CA ASN A 188 32.60 -6.05 3.36
C ASN A 188 33.52 -6.89 2.47
N SER A 189 34.20 -7.92 2.99
CA SER A 189 35.07 -8.79 2.19
C SER A 189 34.34 -9.87 1.39
N GLY A 190 33.07 -10.12 1.67
CA GLY A 190 32.21 -11.06 0.94
C GLY A 190 31.72 -10.58 -0.43
N LYS A 191 32.09 -9.37 -0.90
CA LYS A 191 31.62 -8.77 -2.15
C LYS A 191 32.64 -8.69 -3.30
N PHE A 192 33.84 -9.26 -3.14
CA PHE A 192 34.83 -9.25 -4.23
C PHE A 192 35.51 -10.62 -4.34
N GLY A 193 35.04 -11.42 -5.28
CA GLY A 193 35.71 -12.66 -5.65
C GLY A 193 34.88 -13.53 -6.60
N ASP A 194 34.61 -13.05 -7.80
CA ASP A 194 34.53 -13.92 -8.95
C ASP A 194 34.89 -13.14 -10.23
N LYS A 195 36.17 -13.24 -10.59
CA LYS A 195 36.64 -13.03 -11.95
C LYS A 195 37.15 -14.37 -12.46
N GLY A 196 36.24 -15.15 -13.04
CA GLY A 196 36.58 -16.33 -13.82
C GLY A 196 37.45 -15.95 -15.02
N LYS A 197 38.68 -16.42 -15.07
CA LYS A 197 39.54 -16.41 -16.25
C LYS A 197 39.01 -17.40 -17.28
N PHE A 198 38.54 -16.89 -18.41
CA PHE A 198 38.47 -17.67 -19.64
C PHE A 198 39.86 -17.75 -20.25
N THR A 199 40.42 -18.96 -20.35
CA THR A 199 41.55 -19.26 -21.22
C THR A 199 41.03 -20.06 -22.39
N SER A 200 41.20 -19.50 -23.59
CA SER A 200 41.06 -20.15 -24.87
C SER A 200 42.14 -21.24 -25.08
N SER A 201 41.71 -22.36 -25.59
CA SER A 201 42.43 -23.24 -26.52
C SER A 201 41.43 -24.00 -27.36
#